data_67a15c26bfd906fac0bb0358dbcfb482
#
_entry.id   67a15c26bfd906fac0bb0358dbcfb482
#
_cell.length_a   1.000
_cell.length_b   1.000
_cell.length_c   1.000
_cell.angle_alpha   90.00
_cell.angle_beta   90.00
_cell.angle_gamma   90.00
#
_symmetry.space_group_name_H-M   'P 1'
#
loop_
_entity.id
_entity.type
_entity.pdbx_description
1 polymer ?
#
loop_
_entity_poly.entity_id
_entity_poly.type
_entity_poly.pdbx_seq_one_letter_code
_entity_poly.pdbx_strand_id
1 'polypeptide(L)'
;MNNTNNQNQVEEQKGLSPTQNIVKGEKYRFTILTPRLVRLEYNKDGYFIDNPSSLAINRNLGINNYNVTESNILLEIKTQYFTLTYVKNKPFKVGKIAGSSTLKVVLNDTDREWYYDHPEARNFGACTYDLEKEGPLKLDKGLYSLDGFASIDDSNTLILENGSYIKRPEGGTDIYLFMYKRDFGLCLDDYYHLTGYPASIPRYALGPWWYKNDRYTAPDIADVVKKFSDEKLPVSVFLLGDKWHTAPNNYQIDPTILGSGIEVAKYLKQNNIALGLTIDPSLPLTPEDPNYAEINKYIQTSGPINLTPMDMTKLTLYINNIISPLQKVGVSFFNIDYNNEKDKNTLWLLGHYHYQKSHLILTRNAGIAPHRYPITYTGKTKISWNTLSILPYYNLSCANIGLSWIAHAIGGFHNGIENPELYIRYIQFGVFSPIFLLASETGKYYKREPWKWNSLIQSVIKKYMILRNSLVPYLFSEGHKYTTKGITLIKPLYYENPKIYDEPNYKSQYYFTDQILVSPITKKKNPIMNRVVQKLYIPCLLYTSDAADDLLC
;
A
#
# COMPACT_ATOMS: atom_id res chain seq x y z
N MET A 1 -24.91 21.64 1.84
CA MET A 1 -23.83 22.62 1.65
C MET A 1 -23.13 23.01 2.96
N ASN A 2 -23.83 23.27 4.08
CA ASN A 2 -23.19 23.73 5.33
C ASN A 2 -22.29 22.67 6.03
N ASN A 3 -22.57 21.37 5.91
CA ASN A 3 -21.74 20.33 6.54
C ASN A 3 -20.41 20.08 5.81
N THR A 4 -20.35 20.26 4.51
CA THR A 4 -19.12 20.12 3.73
C THR A 4 -18.13 21.26 3.97
N ASN A 5 -18.60 22.47 4.12
CA ASN A 5 -17.73 23.63 4.42
C ASN A 5 -17.09 23.51 5.81
N ASN A 6 -17.81 23.02 6.83
CA ASN A 6 -17.24 22.81 8.17
C ASN A 6 -16.20 21.68 8.19
N GLN A 7 -16.43 20.58 7.46
CA GLN A 7 -15.44 19.50 7.36
C GLN A 7 -14.17 19.94 6.66
N ASN A 8 -14.27 20.68 5.55
CA ASN A 8 -13.12 21.20 4.83
C ASN A 8 -12.29 22.18 5.67
N GLN A 9 -12.92 23.07 6.42
CA GLN A 9 -12.23 23.99 7.34
C GLN A 9 -11.49 23.25 8.48
N VAL A 10 -12.08 22.19 9.02
CA VAL A 10 -11.43 21.35 10.07
C VAL A 10 -10.24 20.57 9.49
N GLU A 11 -10.32 20.09 8.24
CA GLU A 11 -9.21 19.42 7.58
C GLU A 11 -8.07 20.40 7.26
N GLU A 12 -8.37 21.60 6.78
CA GLU A 12 -7.36 22.63 6.51
C GLU A 12 -6.62 23.08 7.77
N GLN A 13 -7.30 23.15 8.93
CA GLN A 13 -6.68 23.49 10.21
C GLN A 13 -5.67 22.44 10.70
N LYS A 14 -5.79 21.19 10.29
CA LYS A 14 -4.80 20.14 10.61
C LYS A 14 -3.44 20.38 9.94
N GLY A 15 -3.39 21.17 8.90
CA GLY A 15 -2.13 21.58 8.26
C GLY A 15 -1.24 22.49 9.13
N LEU A 16 -1.83 23.17 10.12
CA LEU A 16 -1.13 24.08 11.02
C LEU A 16 -0.44 23.33 12.16
N SER A 17 0.79 23.71 12.45
CA SER A 17 1.50 23.30 13.67
C SER A 17 1.34 24.35 14.77
N PRO A 18 1.43 23.96 16.06
CA PRO A 18 1.56 24.92 17.15
C PRO A 18 2.71 25.89 16.91
N THR A 19 2.49 27.17 17.13
CA THR A 19 3.50 28.23 16.89
C THR A 19 4.76 28.03 17.71
N GLN A 20 4.64 27.44 18.88
CA GLN A 20 5.76 27.09 19.77
C GLN A 20 6.72 26.06 19.15
N ASN A 21 6.29 25.30 18.14
CA ASN A 21 7.12 24.30 17.46
C ASN A 21 7.85 24.87 16.24
N ILE A 22 7.65 26.15 15.92
CA ILE A 22 8.13 26.78 14.68
C ILE A 22 9.32 27.69 14.97
N VAL A 23 10.44 27.40 14.31
CA VAL A 23 11.62 28.24 14.26
C VAL A 23 11.76 28.76 12.83
N LYS A 24 11.61 30.07 12.61
CA LYS A 24 11.60 30.65 11.27
C LYS A 24 12.47 31.91 11.14
N GLY A 25 13.01 32.08 9.95
CA GLY A 25 13.61 33.33 9.51
C GLY A 25 12.97 33.81 8.20
N GLU A 26 13.64 34.68 7.50
CA GLU A 26 13.13 35.29 6.26
C GLU A 26 12.90 34.23 5.15
N LYS A 27 13.84 33.29 4.99
CA LYS A 27 13.86 32.32 3.86
C LYS A 27 13.79 30.86 4.29
N TYR A 28 13.65 30.58 5.57
CA TYR A 28 13.60 29.22 6.12
C TYR A 28 12.56 29.11 7.22
N ARG A 29 12.05 27.89 7.37
CA ARG A 29 11.18 27.49 8.47
C ARG A 29 11.48 26.05 8.87
N PHE A 30 11.74 25.82 10.15
CA PHE A 30 11.87 24.49 10.74
C PHE A 30 10.74 24.28 11.73
N THR A 31 10.02 23.18 11.59
CA THR A 31 8.90 22.85 12.48
C THR A 31 9.19 21.54 13.18
N ILE A 32 9.33 21.58 14.51
CA ILE A 32 9.58 20.41 15.35
C ILE A 32 8.26 19.72 15.62
N LEU A 33 7.93 18.71 14.82
CA LEU A 33 6.66 17.99 14.89
C LEU A 33 6.62 16.99 16.04
N THR A 34 7.74 16.29 16.29
CA THR A 34 7.99 15.45 17.47
C THR A 34 9.47 15.54 17.84
N PRO A 35 9.93 14.98 18.99
CA PRO A 35 11.36 14.92 19.29
C PRO A 35 12.21 14.23 18.22
N ARG A 36 11.59 13.43 17.31
CA ARG A 36 12.22 12.63 16.24
C ARG A 36 11.90 13.13 14.84
N LEU A 37 10.90 13.98 14.65
CA LEU A 37 10.41 14.42 13.36
C LEU A 37 10.49 15.93 13.21
N VAL A 38 11.19 16.39 12.17
CA VAL A 38 11.27 17.81 11.82
C VAL A 38 10.89 18.04 10.37
N ARG A 39 10.09 19.08 10.12
CA ARG A 39 9.83 19.62 8.78
C ARG A 39 10.86 20.70 8.47
N LEU A 40 11.49 20.57 7.32
CA LEU A 40 12.56 21.44 6.83
C LEU A 40 12.07 22.17 5.60
N GLU A 41 11.94 23.49 5.69
CA GLU A 41 11.44 24.31 4.58
C GLU A 41 12.43 25.41 4.24
N TYR A 42 12.62 25.61 2.93
CA TYR A 42 13.33 26.76 2.38
C TYR A 42 12.56 27.32 1.19
N ASN A 43 12.41 28.65 1.14
CA ASN A 43 11.86 29.35 0.00
C ASN A 43 12.57 30.70 -0.17
N LYS A 44 13.06 30.97 -1.39
CA LYS A 44 13.84 32.22 -1.67
C LYS A 44 13.03 33.49 -1.44
N ASP A 45 11.69 33.41 -1.58
CA ASP A 45 10.76 34.53 -1.46
C ASP A 45 10.06 34.56 -0.07
N GLY A 46 10.44 33.64 0.84
CA GLY A 46 9.90 33.57 2.20
C GLY A 46 8.45 33.08 2.31
N TYR A 47 7.93 32.44 1.27
CA TYR A 47 6.57 31.91 1.25
C TYR A 47 6.55 30.43 1.71
N PHE A 48 5.80 30.15 2.76
CA PHE A 48 5.68 28.82 3.36
C PHE A 48 4.23 28.35 3.33
N ILE A 49 4.03 27.06 3.06
CA ILE A 49 2.71 26.45 2.86
C ILE A 49 2.24 25.80 4.16
N ASP A 50 1.12 26.27 4.69
CA ASP A 50 0.48 25.72 5.89
C ASP A 50 -0.64 24.73 5.59
N ASN A 51 -1.13 24.70 4.36
CA ASN A 51 -2.15 23.76 3.93
C ASN A 51 -1.69 22.30 4.07
N PRO A 52 -2.58 21.36 4.43
CA PRO A 52 -2.28 19.94 4.33
C PRO A 52 -1.83 19.57 2.92
N SER A 53 -0.95 18.59 2.80
CA SER A 53 -0.55 18.04 1.51
C SER A 53 -1.11 16.64 1.30
N SER A 54 -0.99 16.13 0.08
CA SER A 54 -1.34 14.74 -0.19
C SER A 54 -0.48 13.72 0.57
N LEU A 55 0.69 14.13 1.06
CA LEU A 55 1.51 13.35 2.00
C LEU A 55 1.11 13.66 3.46
N ALA A 56 1.30 14.90 3.88
CA ALA A 56 1.17 15.33 5.27
C ALA A 56 -0.21 15.97 5.51
N ILE A 57 -1.16 15.18 5.98
CA ILE A 57 -2.53 15.63 6.23
C ILE A 57 -2.72 16.25 7.63
N ASN A 58 -1.78 16.02 8.55
CA ASN A 58 -1.85 16.55 9.90
C ASN A 58 -0.45 16.95 10.39
N ARG A 59 -0.29 18.20 10.77
CA ARG A 59 0.97 18.73 11.36
C ARG A 59 0.80 19.21 12.80
N ASN A 60 -0.38 19.04 13.38
CA ASN A 60 -0.62 19.34 14.79
C ASN A 60 -0.38 18.08 15.63
N LEU A 61 0.87 17.78 15.93
CA LEU A 61 1.29 16.62 16.73
C LEU A 61 1.60 16.97 18.20
N GLY A 62 1.06 18.08 18.69
CA GLY A 62 1.29 18.57 20.05
C GLY A 62 2.47 19.51 20.17
N ILE A 63 2.71 20.03 21.38
CA ILE A 63 3.81 20.95 21.70
C ILE A 63 5.03 20.13 22.11
N ASN A 64 6.18 20.46 21.56
CA ASN A 64 7.44 19.75 21.78
C ASN A 64 8.47 20.60 22.55
N ASN A 65 9.29 19.94 23.36
CA ASN A 65 10.40 20.55 24.07
C ASN A 65 11.69 20.45 23.22
N TYR A 66 12.33 21.58 22.99
CA TYR A 66 13.61 21.65 22.30
C TYR A 66 14.34 22.96 22.69
N ASN A 67 15.65 23.01 22.45
CA ASN A 67 16.47 24.19 22.71
C ASN A 67 16.87 24.83 21.38
N VAL A 68 16.86 26.15 21.34
CA VAL A 68 17.34 26.95 20.20
C VAL A 68 18.51 27.81 20.66
N THR A 69 19.62 27.72 19.93
CA THR A 69 20.77 28.60 20.06
C THR A 69 21.03 29.24 18.72
N GLU A 70 21.13 30.56 18.67
CA GLU A 70 21.38 31.26 17.43
C GLU A 70 22.38 32.39 17.54
N SER A 71 23.12 32.60 16.45
CA SER A 71 23.95 33.77 16.20
C SER A 71 23.43 34.51 14.96
N ASN A 72 24.16 35.55 14.52
CA ASN A 72 23.83 36.24 13.28
C ASN A 72 23.89 35.32 12.03
N ILE A 73 24.71 34.27 12.07
CA ILE A 73 24.99 33.39 10.91
C ILE A 73 24.44 31.99 11.10
N LEU A 74 24.50 31.42 12.29
CA LEU A 74 24.18 30.04 12.58
C LEU A 74 22.93 29.93 13.45
N LEU A 75 22.13 28.92 13.15
CA LEU A 75 21.01 28.43 13.95
C LEU A 75 21.30 27.00 14.35
N GLU A 76 21.14 26.69 15.64
CA GLU A 76 21.15 25.33 16.17
C GLU A 76 19.83 25.06 16.88
N ILE A 77 19.23 23.87 16.56
CA ILE A 77 18.04 23.37 17.22
C ILE A 77 18.38 21.99 17.77
N LYS A 78 18.17 21.78 19.07
CA LYS A 78 18.48 20.52 19.76
C LYS A 78 17.22 19.93 20.38
N THR A 79 16.88 18.70 19.98
CA THR A 79 15.84 17.87 20.59
C THR A 79 16.48 16.74 21.43
N GLN A 80 15.66 15.84 21.96
CA GLN A 80 16.14 14.62 22.60
C GLN A 80 16.90 13.69 21.62
N TYR A 81 16.52 13.68 20.33
CA TYR A 81 17.02 12.72 19.33
C TYR A 81 18.10 13.29 18.42
N PHE A 82 18.02 14.58 18.08
CA PHE A 82 18.91 15.17 17.09
C PHE A 82 19.34 16.61 17.42
N THR A 83 20.42 17.02 16.79
CA THR A 83 20.88 18.41 16.74
C THR A 83 20.95 18.86 15.27
N LEU A 84 20.13 19.85 14.91
CA LEU A 84 20.09 20.49 13.60
C LEU A 84 20.98 21.75 13.63
N THR A 85 21.85 21.89 12.64
CA THR A 85 22.67 23.09 12.44
C THR A 85 22.41 23.66 11.05
N TYR A 86 22.16 24.95 10.96
CA TYR A 86 21.83 25.62 9.71
C TYR A 86 22.50 26.98 9.56
N VAL A 87 23.01 27.29 8.35
CA VAL A 87 23.51 28.60 7.98
C VAL A 87 22.34 29.48 7.53
N LYS A 88 21.97 30.45 8.35
CA LYS A 88 20.74 31.25 8.22
C LYS A 88 20.59 31.89 6.83
N ASN A 89 19.37 31.83 6.29
CA ASN A 89 18.97 32.44 5.01
C ASN A 89 19.71 31.91 3.76
N LYS A 90 20.46 30.82 3.86
CA LYS A 90 21.10 30.17 2.71
C LYS A 90 20.23 29.03 2.15
N PRO A 91 20.22 28.84 0.82
CA PRO A 91 19.60 27.66 0.24
C PRO A 91 20.14 26.36 0.83
N PHE A 92 19.31 25.36 0.97
CA PHE A 92 19.79 24.01 1.33
C PHE A 92 20.73 23.54 0.23
N LYS A 93 21.98 23.24 0.59
CA LYS A 93 23.03 22.89 -0.36
C LYS A 93 23.65 21.56 0.01
N VAL A 94 23.83 20.72 -1.01
CA VAL A 94 24.53 19.44 -0.89
C VAL A 94 25.96 19.67 -0.41
N GLY A 95 26.33 18.98 0.66
CA GLY A 95 27.69 18.99 1.18
C GLY A 95 28.37 17.66 0.91
N LYS A 96 29.14 17.55 -0.18
CA LYS A 96 29.99 16.36 -0.43
C LYS A 96 31.26 16.34 0.42
N ILE A 97 31.66 17.46 0.99
CA ILE A 97 32.85 17.61 1.83
C ILE A 97 32.39 18.08 3.21
N ALA A 98 32.92 17.50 4.27
CA ALA A 98 32.62 17.91 5.64
C ALA A 98 32.78 19.43 5.81
N GLY A 99 31.73 20.10 6.31
CA GLY A 99 31.71 21.57 6.49
C GLY A 99 31.18 22.39 5.31
N SER A 100 30.86 21.79 4.16
CA SER A 100 30.32 22.53 3.00
C SER A 100 28.78 22.59 2.96
N SER A 101 28.09 21.77 3.75
CA SER A 101 26.62 21.77 3.83
C SER A 101 26.11 23.00 4.59
N THR A 102 25.05 23.62 4.06
CA THR A 102 24.34 24.71 4.75
C THR A 102 23.34 24.22 5.79
N LEU A 103 22.92 22.96 5.69
CA LEU A 103 22.01 22.30 6.61
C LEU A 103 22.49 20.89 6.90
N LYS A 104 22.65 20.57 8.18
CA LYS A 104 22.97 19.23 8.66
C LYS A 104 22.20 18.89 9.93
N VAL A 105 21.94 17.61 10.13
CA VAL A 105 21.24 17.09 11.29
C VAL A 105 21.98 15.86 11.80
N VAL A 106 22.43 15.89 13.03
CA VAL A 106 23.21 14.81 13.67
C VAL A 106 22.31 14.08 14.66
N LEU A 107 22.31 12.76 14.63
CA LEU A 107 21.67 11.94 15.68
C LEU A 107 22.49 12.05 16.97
N ASN A 108 21.87 12.56 18.02
CA ASN A 108 22.53 12.70 19.32
C ASN A 108 23.10 11.36 19.81
N ASP A 109 24.27 11.43 20.48
CA ASP A 109 24.99 10.27 20.99
C ASP A 109 25.47 9.28 19.92
N THR A 110 25.60 9.74 18.66
CA THR A 110 26.13 8.99 17.54
C THR A 110 27.00 9.87 16.65
N ASP A 111 27.72 9.25 15.72
CA ASP A 111 28.47 9.92 14.64
C ASP A 111 27.65 10.04 13.34
N ARG A 112 26.36 9.73 13.37
CA ARG A 112 25.50 9.67 12.18
C ARG A 112 24.91 11.04 11.89
N GLU A 113 25.13 11.48 10.66
CA GLU A 113 24.76 12.79 10.16
C GLU A 113 23.93 12.67 8.89
N TRP A 114 22.79 13.36 8.84
CA TRP A 114 22.05 13.65 7.64
C TRP A 114 22.34 15.09 7.18
N TYR A 115 22.46 15.29 5.88
CA TYR A 115 22.57 16.60 5.24
C TYR A 115 21.63 16.67 4.03
N TYR A 116 21.34 17.87 3.54
CA TYR A 116 20.44 18.03 2.39
C TYR A 116 20.94 17.21 1.18
N ASP A 117 20.02 16.48 0.54
CA ASP A 117 20.28 15.51 -0.55
C ASP A 117 21.21 14.34 -0.15
N HIS A 118 21.14 13.93 1.12
CA HIS A 118 21.85 12.74 1.58
C HIS A 118 21.36 11.49 0.81
N PRO A 119 22.27 10.64 0.29
CA PRO A 119 21.88 9.48 -0.54
C PRO A 119 21.14 8.40 0.24
N GLU A 120 21.24 8.37 1.57
CA GLU A 120 20.62 7.36 2.45
C GLU A 120 20.92 5.92 1.98
N ALA A 121 22.17 5.66 1.62
CA ALA A 121 22.61 4.40 0.99
C ALA A 121 22.31 3.15 1.86
N ARG A 122 22.09 3.32 3.17
CA ARG A 122 21.75 2.23 4.09
C ARG A 122 20.26 2.19 4.45
N ASN A 123 19.41 2.84 3.64
CA ASN A 123 17.96 2.74 3.73
C ASN A 123 17.52 1.33 3.33
N PHE A 124 16.57 0.75 4.06
CA PHE A 124 16.09 -0.61 3.78
C PHE A 124 15.30 -0.71 2.47
N GLY A 125 14.86 0.42 1.94
CA GLY A 125 14.11 0.49 0.72
C GLY A 125 12.66 0.02 0.86
N ALA A 126 11.84 0.45 -0.07
CA ALA A 126 10.43 0.07 -0.16
C ALA A 126 10.03 -0.15 -1.62
N CYS A 127 9.13 -1.09 -1.85
CA CYS A 127 8.55 -1.34 -3.17
C CYS A 127 7.03 -1.31 -3.07
N THR A 128 6.39 -0.45 -3.86
CA THR A 128 4.92 -0.37 -3.96
C THR A 128 4.44 -0.52 -5.42
N TYR A 129 5.36 -0.80 -6.32
CA TYR A 129 5.07 -1.03 -7.74
C TYR A 129 4.51 -2.43 -7.96
N ASP A 130 3.84 -2.62 -9.11
CA ASP A 130 3.46 -3.95 -9.53
C ASP A 130 4.69 -4.80 -9.93
N LEU A 131 4.48 -6.11 -10.01
CA LEU A 131 5.48 -7.11 -10.38
C LEU A 131 5.16 -7.78 -11.73
N GLU A 132 4.46 -7.10 -12.62
CA GLU A 132 4.05 -7.64 -13.92
C GLU A 132 5.25 -7.92 -14.81
N LYS A 133 6.31 -7.12 -14.68
CA LYS A 133 7.62 -7.40 -15.28
C LYS A 133 8.48 -8.21 -14.31
N GLU A 134 8.75 -9.46 -14.68
CA GLU A 134 9.63 -10.32 -13.87
C GLU A 134 11.05 -9.76 -13.83
N GLY A 135 11.62 -9.61 -12.65
CA GLY A 135 12.96 -9.07 -12.45
C GLY A 135 13.26 -8.78 -10.97
N PRO A 136 14.44 -8.24 -10.68
CA PRO A 136 14.78 -7.79 -9.33
C PRO A 136 13.87 -6.63 -8.92
N LEU A 137 13.53 -6.56 -7.61
CA LEU A 137 12.75 -5.44 -7.08
C LEU A 137 13.52 -4.13 -7.23
N LYS A 138 12.86 -3.14 -7.81
CA LYS A 138 13.30 -1.76 -7.77
C LYS A 138 12.81 -1.16 -6.45
N LEU A 139 13.73 -0.75 -5.60
CA LEU A 139 13.41 -0.16 -4.31
C LEU A 139 13.54 1.36 -4.38
N ASP A 140 12.51 2.06 -3.92
CA ASP A 140 12.57 3.47 -3.55
C ASP A 140 13.01 3.60 -2.08
N LYS A 141 13.20 4.81 -1.57
CA LYS A 141 13.47 5.03 -0.15
C LYS A 141 12.26 4.59 0.70
N GLY A 142 12.53 3.83 1.75
CA GLY A 142 11.59 3.50 2.80
C GLY A 142 11.73 4.46 3.99
N LEU A 143 10.91 4.24 5.01
CA LEU A 143 10.95 5.00 6.26
C LEU A 143 12.13 4.60 7.16
N TYR A 144 12.71 3.41 6.96
CA TYR A 144 13.71 2.85 7.87
C TYR A 144 15.08 2.65 7.22
N SER A 145 16.12 2.84 8.03
CA SER A 145 17.51 2.65 7.61
C SER A 145 18.39 2.09 8.74
N LEU A 146 19.55 1.55 8.36
CA LEU A 146 20.61 1.21 9.31
C LEU A 146 21.23 2.45 9.98
N ASP A 147 21.07 3.63 9.40
CA ASP A 147 21.59 4.88 9.95
C ASP A 147 20.66 5.48 11.00
N GLY A 148 19.41 5.04 11.09
CA GLY A 148 18.43 5.49 12.08
C GLY A 148 17.78 6.81 11.74
N PHE A 149 17.79 7.18 10.46
CA PHE A 149 17.07 8.32 9.89
C PHE A 149 16.55 8.02 8.49
N ALA A 150 15.55 8.78 8.05
CA ALA A 150 15.07 8.82 6.69
C ALA A 150 14.41 10.16 6.38
N SER A 151 14.46 10.59 5.11
CA SER A 151 13.80 11.80 4.64
C SER A 151 12.72 11.51 3.62
N ILE A 152 11.63 12.29 3.66
CA ILE A 152 10.55 12.25 2.67
C ILE A 152 10.39 13.66 2.10
N ASP A 153 10.49 13.77 0.77
CA ASP A 153 10.32 15.04 0.05
C ASP A 153 8.84 15.26 -0.29
N ASP A 154 8.28 16.35 0.22
CA ASP A 154 6.92 16.80 0.02
C ASP A 154 6.80 17.99 -0.94
N SER A 155 7.92 18.46 -1.52
CA SER A 155 7.99 19.69 -2.30
C SER A 155 7.07 19.72 -3.53
N ASN A 156 6.74 18.56 -4.10
CA ASN A 156 5.98 18.44 -5.34
C ASN A 156 4.62 17.75 -5.18
N THR A 157 4.15 17.54 -3.97
CA THR A 157 2.85 16.92 -3.70
C THR A 157 1.71 17.92 -3.85
N LEU A 158 0.48 17.44 -3.97
CA LEU A 158 -0.70 18.31 -3.98
C LEU A 158 -0.93 18.93 -2.59
N ILE A 159 -1.52 20.13 -2.56
CA ILE A 159 -1.98 20.78 -1.33
C ILE A 159 -3.48 20.95 -1.32
N LEU A 160 -4.08 20.89 -0.13
CA LEU A 160 -5.51 21.14 0.06
C LEU A 160 -5.76 22.65 0.23
N GLU A 161 -6.49 23.26 -0.71
CA GLU A 161 -6.85 24.67 -0.65
C GLU A 161 -8.32 24.84 -1.04
N ASN A 162 -9.09 25.52 -0.22
CA ASN A 162 -10.53 25.75 -0.41
C ASN A 162 -11.32 24.46 -0.72
N GLY A 163 -10.97 23.36 -0.04
CA GLY A 163 -11.61 22.05 -0.20
C GLY A 163 -11.22 21.30 -1.49
N SER A 164 -10.23 21.78 -2.23
CA SER A 164 -9.72 21.15 -3.46
C SER A 164 -8.23 20.89 -3.38
N TYR A 165 -7.79 19.76 -3.95
CA TYR A 165 -6.35 19.47 -4.07
C TYR A 165 -5.78 20.08 -5.33
N ILE A 166 -4.80 20.98 -5.17
CA ILE A 166 -4.16 21.73 -6.23
C ILE A 166 -2.64 21.49 -6.24
N LYS A 167 -1.99 21.83 -7.35
CA LYS A 167 -0.52 21.78 -7.43
C LYS A 167 0.09 22.86 -6.53
N ARG A 168 1.22 22.52 -5.91
CA ARG A 168 2.02 23.50 -5.14
C ARG A 168 2.58 24.59 -6.05
N PRO A 169 2.74 25.81 -5.54
CA PRO A 169 3.61 26.84 -6.16
C PRO A 169 5.05 26.31 -6.28
N GLU A 170 5.69 26.60 -7.38
CA GLU A 170 7.06 26.18 -7.65
C GLU A 170 8.09 26.94 -6.78
N GLY A 171 9.27 26.35 -6.60
CA GLY A 171 10.45 27.01 -6.02
C GLY A 171 10.65 26.89 -4.51
N GLY A 172 9.79 26.13 -3.82
CA GLY A 172 9.97 25.79 -2.40
C GLY A 172 10.57 24.40 -2.19
N THR A 173 11.35 24.22 -1.13
CA THR A 173 11.77 22.92 -0.60
C THR A 173 10.98 22.63 0.67
N ASP A 174 10.43 21.40 0.79
CA ASP A 174 9.63 20.94 1.92
C ASP A 174 9.94 19.46 2.18
N ILE A 175 10.66 19.18 3.25
CA ILE A 175 11.17 17.84 3.57
C ILE A 175 10.76 17.47 4.99
N TYR A 176 10.27 16.25 5.18
CA TYR A 176 10.11 15.64 6.50
C TYR A 176 11.31 14.75 6.79
N LEU A 177 12.04 15.04 7.84
CA LEU A 177 13.21 14.29 8.28
C LEU A 177 12.89 13.56 9.59
N PHE A 178 12.96 12.24 9.54
CA PHE A 178 12.76 11.34 10.67
C PHE A 178 14.13 10.94 11.24
N MET A 179 14.37 11.20 12.52
CA MET A 179 15.62 10.97 13.24
C MET A 179 15.34 10.08 14.47
N TYR A 180 15.25 8.76 14.29
CA TYR A 180 14.66 7.83 15.25
C TYR A 180 15.64 6.84 15.87
N LYS A 181 16.92 6.85 15.49
CA LYS A 181 17.93 5.86 15.97
C LYS A 181 17.49 4.41 15.66
N ARG A 182 16.93 3.71 16.66
CA ARG A 182 16.38 2.34 16.54
C ARG A 182 14.91 2.25 16.94
N ASP A 183 14.28 3.36 17.23
CA ASP A 183 12.89 3.43 17.69
C ASP A 183 11.92 3.34 16.48
N PHE A 184 11.99 2.23 15.73
CA PHE A 184 11.19 2.02 14.52
C PHE A 184 9.68 2.16 14.76
N GLY A 185 9.18 1.64 15.90
CA GLY A 185 7.76 1.76 16.26
C GLY A 185 7.33 3.21 16.47
N LEU A 186 8.13 4.02 17.19
CA LEU A 186 7.85 5.44 17.40
C LEU A 186 7.98 6.25 16.09
N CYS A 187 8.92 5.88 15.22
CA CYS A 187 9.04 6.49 13.89
C CYS A 187 7.80 6.23 13.05
N LEU A 188 7.26 5.01 13.06
CA LEU A 188 6.06 4.67 12.33
C LEU A 188 4.82 5.37 12.89
N ASP A 189 4.74 5.50 14.21
CA ASP A 189 3.67 6.25 14.86
C ASP A 189 3.69 7.74 14.48
N ASP A 190 4.88 8.38 14.50
CA ASP A 190 5.07 9.75 14.01
C ASP A 190 4.65 9.88 12.54
N TYR A 191 5.00 8.89 11.70
CA TYR A 191 4.63 8.87 10.28
C TYR A 191 3.11 8.78 10.09
N TYR A 192 2.42 7.91 10.84
CA TYR A 192 0.96 7.80 10.73
C TYR A 192 0.22 9.00 11.30
N HIS A 193 0.73 9.63 12.35
CA HIS A 193 0.17 10.88 12.84
C HIS A 193 0.28 12.00 11.79
N LEU A 194 1.39 12.06 11.05
CA LEU A 194 1.61 13.02 9.98
C LEU A 194 0.75 12.74 8.76
N THR A 195 0.73 11.49 8.32
CA THR A 195 0.18 11.08 7.01
C THR A 195 -1.22 10.50 7.08
N GLY A 196 -1.74 10.21 8.26
CA GLY A 196 -2.98 9.48 8.52
C GLY A 196 -2.75 8.00 8.77
N TYR A 197 -3.60 7.41 9.60
CA TYR A 197 -3.54 5.99 9.92
C TYR A 197 -4.02 5.12 8.76
N PRO A 198 -3.58 3.84 8.71
CA PRO A 198 -4.06 2.89 7.72
C PRO A 198 -5.58 2.71 7.76
N ALA A 199 -6.20 2.51 6.61
CA ALA A 199 -7.62 2.24 6.54
C ALA A 199 -7.95 0.83 7.07
N SER A 200 -9.08 0.71 7.75
CA SER A 200 -9.65 -0.59 8.09
C SER A 200 -10.26 -1.25 6.86
N ILE A 201 -10.17 -2.58 6.79
CA ILE A 201 -10.80 -3.36 5.73
C ILE A 201 -11.94 -4.21 6.28
N PRO A 202 -12.99 -4.48 5.48
CA PRO A 202 -14.06 -5.36 5.89
C PRO A 202 -13.56 -6.78 6.17
N ARG A 203 -14.22 -7.47 7.14
CA ARG A 203 -13.82 -8.83 7.52
C ARG A 203 -13.80 -9.82 6.35
N TYR A 204 -14.71 -9.67 5.38
CA TYR A 204 -14.73 -10.53 4.19
C TYR A 204 -13.45 -10.46 3.36
N ALA A 205 -12.75 -9.31 3.38
CA ALA A 205 -11.50 -9.13 2.64
C ALA A 205 -10.34 -10.00 3.16
N LEU A 206 -10.44 -10.52 4.38
CA LEU A 206 -9.42 -11.39 4.98
C LEU A 206 -9.60 -12.87 4.65
N GLY A 207 -10.77 -13.27 4.13
CA GLY A 207 -11.02 -14.63 3.63
C GLY A 207 -10.42 -14.87 2.25
N PRO A 208 -10.63 -16.08 1.67
CA PRO A 208 -10.15 -16.38 0.32
C PRO A 208 -10.94 -15.65 -0.77
N TRP A 209 -10.22 -15.08 -1.73
CA TRP A 209 -10.78 -14.40 -2.89
C TRP A 209 -10.67 -15.27 -4.14
N TRP A 210 -11.67 -15.15 -5.01
CA TRP A 210 -11.68 -15.70 -6.35
C TRP A 210 -11.59 -14.59 -7.39
N TYR A 211 -10.56 -14.63 -8.24
CA TYR A 211 -10.35 -13.72 -9.36
C TYR A 211 -9.80 -14.47 -10.57
N LYS A 212 -10.66 -14.87 -11.47
CA LYS A 212 -10.25 -15.34 -12.78
C LYS A 212 -10.74 -14.36 -13.83
N ASN A 213 -9.84 -13.87 -14.68
CA ASN A 213 -10.16 -12.87 -15.69
C ASN A 213 -10.89 -13.51 -16.88
N ASP A 214 -12.08 -14.04 -16.61
CA ASP A 214 -12.94 -14.68 -17.59
C ASP A 214 -14.20 -13.84 -17.85
N ARG A 215 -14.85 -14.09 -18.98
CA ARG A 215 -16.17 -13.53 -19.28
C ARG A 215 -17.25 -14.38 -18.64
N TYR A 216 -17.60 -14.07 -17.42
CA TYR A 216 -18.63 -14.80 -16.68
C TYR A 216 -20.04 -14.39 -17.08
N THR A 217 -20.90 -15.37 -17.33
CA THR A 217 -22.34 -15.19 -17.28
C THR A 217 -22.86 -15.36 -15.84
N ALA A 218 -24.09 -14.93 -15.58
CA ALA A 218 -24.72 -15.15 -14.27
C ALA A 218 -24.79 -16.64 -13.87
N PRO A 219 -25.13 -17.59 -14.77
CA PRO A 219 -25.02 -19.03 -14.50
C PRO A 219 -23.61 -19.50 -14.17
N ASP A 220 -22.56 -19.02 -14.90
CA ASP A 220 -21.18 -19.41 -14.64
C ASP A 220 -20.73 -19.01 -13.23
N ILE A 221 -21.13 -17.81 -12.78
CA ILE A 221 -20.86 -17.35 -11.41
C ILE A 221 -21.52 -18.29 -10.39
N ALA A 222 -22.79 -18.64 -10.63
CA ALA A 222 -23.53 -19.55 -9.75
C ALA A 222 -22.88 -20.93 -9.70
N ASP A 223 -22.41 -21.45 -10.84
CA ASP A 223 -21.73 -22.76 -10.93
C ASP A 223 -20.40 -22.76 -10.17
N VAL A 224 -19.60 -21.69 -10.28
CA VAL A 224 -18.35 -21.56 -9.53
C VAL A 224 -18.63 -21.51 -8.02
N VAL A 225 -19.59 -20.69 -7.59
CA VAL A 225 -19.98 -20.58 -6.16
C VAL A 225 -20.48 -21.92 -5.63
N LYS A 226 -21.33 -22.62 -6.41
CA LYS A 226 -21.82 -23.94 -6.07
C LYS A 226 -20.67 -24.94 -5.92
N LYS A 227 -19.68 -24.94 -6.83
CA LYS A 227 -18.50 -25.81 -6.73
C LYS A 227 -17.69 -25.56 -5.47
N PHE A 228 -17.45 -24.30 -5.08
CA PHE A 228 -16.81 -23.99 -3.78
C PHE A 228 -17.59 -24.59 -2.61
N SER A 229 -18.91 -24.49 -2.63
CA SER A 229 -19.80 -25.06 -1.61
C SER A 229 -19.76 -26.58 -1.58
N ASP A 230 -19.93 -27.25 -2.74
CA ASP A 230 -19.93 -28.72 -2.88
C ASP A 230 -18.60 -29.32 -2.38
N GLU A 231 -17.48 -28.66 -2.70
CA GLU A 231 -16.13 -29.05 -2.26
C GLU A 231 -15.81 -28.65 -0.82
N LYS A 232 -16.72 -27.96 -0.13
CA LYS A 232 -16.53 -27.41 1.22
C LYS A 232 -15.30 -26.53 1.32
N LEU A 233 -15.10 -25.66 0.33
CA LEU A 233 -14.01 -24.69 0.24
C LEU A 233 -14.54 -23.29 0.53
N PRO A 234 -13.87 -22.53 1.42
CA PRO A 234 -14.28 -21.17 1.70
C PRO A 234 -13.94 -20.23 0.54
N VAL A 235 -14.85 -19.32 0.24
CA VAL A 235 -14.67 -18.16 -0.64
C VAL A 235 -15.47 -17.00 -0.07
N SER A 236 -14.86 -15.81 0.03
CA SER A 236 -15.51 -14.63 0.63
C SER A 236 -15.62 -13.46 -0.33
N VAL A 237 -14.91 -13.50 -1.45
CA VAL A 237 -14.90 -12.45 -2.48
C VAL A 237 -14.91 -13.08 -3.86
N PHE A 238 -15.77 -12.56 -4.74
CA PHE A 238 -15.77 -12.83 -6.16
C PHE A 238 -15.41 -11.52 -6.90
N LEU A 239 -14.21 -11.46 -7.48
CA LEU A 239 -13.75 -10.31 -8.24
C LEU A 239 -13.90 -10.59 -9.73
N LEU A 240 -14.73 -9.81 -10.42
CA LEU A 240 -14.83 -9.82 -11.87
C LEU A 240 -13.69 -8.99 -12.48
N GLY A 241 -13.03 -9.53 -13.49
CA GLY A 241 -11.98 -8.88 -14.26
C GLY A 241 -12.53 -7.77 -15.16
N ASP A 242 -11.88 -7.54 -16.28
CA ASP A 242 -12.18 -6.47 -17.24
C ASP A 242 -13.22 -6.88 -18.32
N LYS A 243 -13.97 -7.98 -18.13
CA LYS A 243 -14.90 -8.54 -19.15
C LYS A 243 -16.37 -8.51 -18.72
N TRP A 244 -16.72 -7.66 -17.75
CA TRP A 244 -18.09 -7.55 -17.22
C TRP A 244 -18.94 -6.49 -17.96
N HIS A 245 -18.31 -5.64 -18.74
CA HIS A 245 -18.96 -4.52 -19.44
C HIS A 245 -19.13 -4.80 -20.93
N THR A 246 -19.98 -4.01 -21.59
CA THR A 246 -20.32 -4.17 -23.02
C THR A 246 -19.16 -3.89 -23.95
N ALA A 247 -18.28 -2.97 -23.57
CA ALA A 247 -17.04 -2.63 -24.28
C ALA A 247 -15.96 -2.16 -23.28
N PRO A 248 -14.66 -2.36 -23.57
CA PRO A 248 -13.57 -2.02 -22.67
C PRO A 248 -13.56 -0.57 -22.16
N ASN A 249 -14.11 0.35 -22.92
CA ASN A 249 -14.11 1.79 -22.68
C ASN A 249 -15.49 2.34 -22.27
N ASN A 250 -16.40 1.49 -21.82
CA ASN A 250 -17.63 1.91 -21.17
C ASN A 250 -17.82 1.24 -19.82
N TYR A 251 -18.68 1.83 -18.98
CA TYR A 251 -18.90 1.36 -17.61
C TYR A 251 -20.31 0.75 -17.44
N GLN A 252 -20.91 0.30 -18.54
CA GLN A 252 -22.20 -0.36 -18.51
C GLN A 252 -22.02 -1.87 -18.31
N ILE A 253 -22.70 -2.42 -17.31
CA ILE A 253 -22.80 -3.88 -17.14
C ILE A 253 -23.39 -4.49 -18.41
N ASP A 254 -22.73 -5.52 -18.94
CA ASP A 254 -23.23 -6.23 -20.12
C ASP A 254 -24.49 -7.03 -19.78
N PRO A 255 -25.68 -6.59 -20.28
CA PRO A 255 -26.94 -7.24 -19.95
C PRO A 255 -27.06 -8.63 -20.54
N THR A 256 -26.27 -8.97 -21.56
CA THR A 256 -26.32 -10.29 -22.21
C THR A 256 -25.67 -11.38 -21.37
N ILE A 257 -24.77 -11.00 -20.43
CA ILE A 257 -24.06 -11.93 -19.54
C ILE A 257 -24.52 -11.82 -18.09
N LEU A 258 -24.73 -10.62 -17.56
CA LEU A 258 -25.02 -10.38 -16.14
C LEU A 258 -26.43 -9.81 -15.90
N GLY A 259 -27.24 -9.61 -16.94
CA GLY A 259 -28.51 -8.90 -16.81
C GLY A 259 -28.29 -7.48 -16.27
N SER A 260 -29.08 -7.07 -15.28
CA SER A 260 -28.87 -5.78 -14.60
C SER A 260 -27.69 -5.78 -13.62
N GLY A 261 -27.08 -6.94 -13.36
CA GLY A 261 -26.08 -7.16 -12.33
C GLY A 261 -26.65 -7.27 -10.89
N ILE A 262 -27.85 -6.76 -10.66
CA ILE A 262 -28.48 -6.72 -9.33
C ILE A 262 -28.71 -8.12 -8.78
N GLU A 263 -29.23 -9.03 -9.59
CA GLU A 263 -29.51 -10.40 -9.14
C GLU A 263 -28.22 -11.18 -8.87
N VAL A 264 -27.16 -10.95 -9.64
CA VAL A 264 -25.84 -11.52 -9.40
C VAL A 264 -25.26 -11.02 -8.06
N ALA A 265 -25.30 -9.72 -7.83
CA ALA A 265 -24.82 -9.12 -6.57
C ALA A 265 -25.62 -9.63 -5.36
N LYS A 266 -26.95 -9.74 -5.51
CA LYS A 266 -27.86 -10.30 -4.48
C LYS A 266 -27.56 -11.78 -4.19
N TYR A 267 -27.38 -12.59 -5.24
CA TYR A 267 -27.01 -14.01 -5.11
C TYR A 267 -25.68 -14.19 -4.36
N LEU A 268 -24.64 -13.45 -4.74
CA LEU A 268 -23.35 -13.49 -4.07
C LEU A 268 -23.49 -13.08 -2.59
N LYS A 269 -24.21 -11.98 -2.31
CA LYS A 269 -24.46 -11.52 -0.95
C LYS A 269 -25.20 -12.56 -0.09
N GLN A 270 -26.18 -13.28 -0.64
CA GLN A 270 -26.89 -14.37 0.03
C GLN A 270 -25.97 -15.54 0.40
N ASN A 271 -24.89 -15.74 -0.37
CA ASN A 271 -23.84 -16.72 -0.10
C ASN A 271 -22.67 -16.15 0.74
N ASN A 272 -22.83 -14.96 1.33
CA ASN A 272 -21.80 -14.26 2.09
C ASN A 272 -20.52 -13.95 1.27
N ILE A 273 -20.66 -13.72 -0.03
CA ILE A 273 -19.57 -13.40 -0.96
C ILE A 273 -19.71 -11.94 -1.40
N ALA A 274 -18.67 -11.15 -1.23
CA ALA A 274 -18.61 -9.78 -1.70
C ALA A 274 -18.28 -9.73 -3.20
N LEU A 275 -18.99 -8.88 -3.95
CA LEU A 275 -18.73 -8.66 -5.37
C LEU A 275 -17.75 -7.51 -5.54
N GLY A 276 -16.62 -7.75 -6.22
CA GLY A 276 -15.70 -6.74 -6.72
C GLY A 276 -15.76 -6.60 -8.24
N LEU A 277 -15.52 -5.41 -8.76
CA LEU A 277 -15.35 -5.16 -10.20
C LEU A 277 -14.00 -4.53 -10.49
N THR A 278 -13.38 -4.94 -11.60
CA THR A 278 -12.20 -4.27 -12.14
C THR A 278 -12.63 -3.09 -13.02
N ILE A 279 -12.05 -1.93 -12.78
CA ILE A 279 -12.27 -0.69 -13.54
C ILE A 279 -10.93 -0.07 -13.92
N ASP A 280 -10.87 0.56 -15.09
CA ASP A 280 -9.70 1.31 -15.54
C ASP A 280 -10.09 2.77 -15.85
N PRO A 281 -9.80 3.72 -14.95
CA PRO A 281 -10.14 5.13 -15.16
C PRO A 281 -9.30 5.81 -16.25
N SER A 282 -8.28 5.16 -16.80
CA SER A 282 -7.48 5.70 -17.91
C SER A 282 -8.16 5.54 -19.27
N LEU A 283 -9.15 4.65 -19.36
CA LEU A 283 -9.89 4.44 -20.61
C LEU A 283 -10.86 5.59 -20.85
N PRO A 284 -10.85 6.21 -22.04
CA PRO A 284 -11.75 7.29 -22.34
C PRO A 284 -13.20 6.81 -22.51
N LEU A 285 -14.14 7.57 -21.98
CA LEU A 285 -15.57 7.35 -22.19
C LEU A 285 -15.94 7.74 -23.61
N THR A 286 -16.55 6.83 -24.35
CA THR A 286 -16.96 7.08 -25.74
C THR A 286 -18.41 7.57 -25.82
N PRO A 287 -18.82 8.23 -26.94
CA PRO A 287 -20.19 8.71 -27.13
C PRO A 287 -21.27 7.64 -27.00
N GLU A 288 -20.92 6.37 -27.19
CA GLU A 288 -21.83 5.22 -27.07
C GLU A 288 -22.12 4.82 -25.61
N ASP A 289 -21.31 5.32 -24.64
CA ASP A 289 -21.58 5.05 -23.23
C ASP A 289 -22.81 5.84 -22.75
N PRO A 290 -23.75 5.19 -22.05
CA PRO A 290 -24.95 5.84 -21.52
C PRO A 290 -24.69 7.06 -20.64
N ASN A 291 -23.53 7.10 -19.96
CA ASN A 291 -23.15 8.20 -19.08
C ASN A 291 -22.52 9.38 -19.84
N TYR A 292 -22.18 9.19 -21.11
CA TYR A 292 -21.47 10.22 -21.91
C TYR A 292 -22.21 11.55 -21.97
N ALA A 293 -23.48 11.52 -22.34
CA ALA A 293 -24.27 12.75 -22.51
C ALA A 293 -24.37 13.59 -21.23
N GLU A 294 -24.53 12.91 -20.07
CA GLU A 294 -24.61 13.58 -18.77
C GLU A 294 -23.27 14.21 -18.38
N ILE A 295 -22.19 13.48 -18.55
CA ILE A 295 -20.83 13.95 -18.22
C ILE A 295 -20.42 15.06 -19.19
N ASN A 296 -20.77 14.95 -20.48
CA ASN A 296 -20.38 15.93 -21.49
C ASN A 296 -21.05 17.31 -21.32
N LYS A 297 -22.11 17.43 -20.55
CA LYS A 297 -22.64 18.73 -20.12
C LYS A 297 -21.60 19.58 -19.40
N TYR A 298 -20.65 18.94 -18.68
CA TYR A 298 -19.61 19.61 -17.90
C TYR A 298 -18.29 19.74 -18.66
N ILE A 299 -17.95 18.73 -19.49
CA ILE A 299 -16.65 18.68 -20.20
C ILE A 299 -16.70 19.39 -21.55
N GLN A 300 -17.84 19.35 -22.24
CA GLN A 300 -18.13 20.07 -23.51
C GLN A 300 -17.14 19.73 -24.64
N THR A 301 -16.96 18.44 -24.93
CA THR A 301 -16.11 17.94 -26.02
C THR A 301 -16.95 17.29 -27.12
N SER A 302 -16.42 17.24 -28.35
CA SER A 302 -17.03 16.53 -29.47
C SER A 302 -16.52 15.11 -29.66
N GLY A 303 -15.52 14.70 -28.88
CA GLY A 303 -14.87 13.38 -28.96
C GLY A 303 -14.93 12.61 -27.65
N PRO A 304 -14.19 11.49 -27.53
CA PRO A 304 -14.12 10.72 -26.30
C PRO A 304 -13.69 11.57 -25.09
N ILE A 305 -14.30 11.32 -23.95
CA ILE A 305 -14.04 12.06 -22.71
C ILE A 305 -12.98 11.29 -21.89
N ASN A 306 -11.85 11.90 -21.65
CA ASN A 306 -10.89 11.38 -20.69
C ASN A 306 -11.33 11.75 -19.27
N LEU A 307 -11.83 10.75 -18.54
CA LEU A 307 -12.26 10.87 -17.14
C LEU A 307 -11.15 10.53 -16.14
N THR A 308 -9.92 10.30 -16.59
CA THR A 308 -8.80 10.11 -15.65
C THR A 308 -8.85 11.23 -14.60
N PRO A 309 -9.07 10.91 -13.32
CA PRO A 309 -9.30 11.92 -12.29
C PRO A 309 -8.01 12.66 -11.93
N MET A 310 -7.68 13.67 -12.75
CA MET A 310 -6.52 14.55 -12.58
C MET A 310 -6.80 15.72 -11.63
N ASP A 311 -8.08 16.01 -11.39
CA ASP A 311 -8.57 17.10 -10.55
C ASP A 311 -9.89 16.72 -9.86
N MET A 312 -10.36 17.57 -8.95
CA MET A 312 -11.57 17.31 -8.17
C MET A 312 -12.84 17.31 -9.01
N THR A 313 -12.89 18.06 -10.12
CA THR A 313 -14.06 18.10 -11.02
C THR A 313 -14.22 16.74 -11.71
N LYS A 314 -13.17 16.23 -12.34
CA LYS A 314 -13.18 14.92 -12.99
C LYS A 314 -13.41 13.79 -12.00
N LEU A 315 -12.78 13.86 -10.81
CA LEU A 315 -13.03 12.90 -9.73
C LEU A 315 -14.50 12.87 -9.35
N THR A 316 -15.14 14.03 -9.17
CA THR A 316 -16.55 14.12 -8.80
C THR A 316 -17.46 13.54 -9.90
N LEU A 317 -17.19 13.84 -11.17
CA LEU A 317 -17.92 13.27 -12.30
C LEU A 317 -17.76 11.75 -12.36
N TYR A 318 -16.55 11.25 -12.19
CA TYR A 318 -16.25 9.82 -12.17
C TYR A 318 -17.01 9.10 -11.05
N ILE A 319 -16.96 9.65 -9.84
CA ILE A 319 -17.64 9.05 -8.68
C ILE A 319 -19.17 9.04 -8.87
N ASN A 320 -19.75 10.16 -9.28
CA ASN A 320 -21.21 10.28 -9.34
C ASN A 320 -21.83 9.48 -10.48
N ASN A 321 -21.15 9.40 -11.62
CA ASN A 321 -21.72 8.79 -12.81
C ASN A 321 -21.25 7.33 -13.05
N ILE A 322 -20.16 6.89 -12.41
CA ILE A 322 -19.61 5.54 -12.61
C ILE A 322 -19.60 4.75 -11.31
N ILE A 323 -18.88 5.21 -10.29
CA ILE A 323 -18.71 4.44 -9.06
C ILE A 323 -20.05 4.28 -8.31
N SER A 324 -20.77 5.37 -8.05
CA SER A 324 -22.00 5.34 -7.26
C SER A 324 -23.12 4.50 -7.89
N PRO A 325 -23.36 4.55 -9.21
CA PRO A 325 -24.31 3.65 -9.85
C PRO A 325 -23.96 2.16 -9.70
N LEU A 326 -22.70 1.79 -9.87
CA LEU A 326 -22.25 0.41 -9.70
C LEU A 326 -22.38 -0.07 -8.23
N GLN A 327 -22.11 0.82 -7.26
CA GLN A 327 -22.36 0.51 -5.86
C GLN A 327 -23.85 0.29 -5.55
N LYS A 328 -24.75 1.03 -6.19
CA LYS A 328 -26.20 0.83 -6.07
C LYS A 328 -26.66 -0.52 -6.63
N VAL A 329 -25.99 -1.05 -7.63
CA VAL A 329 -26.20 -2.44 -8.11
C VAL A 329 -25.84 -3.47 -7.04
N GLY A 330 -24.92 -3.17 -6.15
CA GLY A 330 -24.47 -4.07 -5.09
C GLY A 330 -22.97 -4.41 -5.14
N VAL A 331 -22.21 -3.70 -5.96
CA VAL A 331 -20.74 -3.83 -5.99
C VAL A 331 -20.17 -3.34 -4.65
N SER A 332 -19.40 -4.21 -4.01
CA SER A 332 -18.86 -3.97 -2.67
C SER A 332 -17.55 -3.19 -2.68
N PHE A 333 -16.74 -3.35 -3.74
CA PHE A 333 -15.44 -2.67 -3.90
C PHE A 333 -14.97 -2.70 -5.34
N PHE A 334 -13.89 -1.96 -5.63
CA PHE A 334 -13.31 -1.86 -6.96
C PHE A 334 -11.83 -2.26 -6.96
N ASN A 335 -11.45 -3.02 -7.99
CA ASN A 335 -10.06 -3.19 -8.40
C ASN A 335 -9.74 -2.10 -9.44
N ILE A 336 -8.94 -1.12 -9.07
CA ILE A 336 -8.56 0.00 -9.94
C ILE A 336 -7.33 -0.42 -10.73
N ASP A 337 -7.53 -0.86 -11.96
CA ASP A 337 -6.49 -1.35 -12.87
C ASP A 337 -5.86 -0.18 -13.64
N TYR A 338 -5.35 0.81 -12.92
CA TYR A 338 -4.69 1.99 -13.45
C TYR A 338 -3.17 1.84 -13.39
N ASN A 339 -2.52 1.82 -14.55
CA ASN A 339 -1.07 1.66 -14.64
C ASN A 339 -0.40 2.89 -15.26
N ASN A 340 -0.27 3.96 -14.48
CA ASN A 340 0.57 5.09 -14.84
C ASN A 340 1.53 5.41 -13.68
N GLU A 341 2.72 4.85 -13.71
CA GLU A 341 3.75 5.06 -12.68
C GLU A 341 4.13 6.54 -12.47
N LYS A 342 3.90 7.38 -13.48
CA LYS A 342 4.21 8.81 -13.44
C LYS A 342 3.09 9.66 -12.82
N ASP A 343 1.86 9.19 -12.85
CA ASP A 343 0.70 9.92 -12.34
C ASP A 343 0.25 9.38 -10.97
N LYS A 344 1.05 9.66 -9.96
CA LYS A 344 0.72 9.31 -8.56
C LYS A 344 -0.47 10.11 -8.02
N ASN A 345 -0.79 11.26 -8.60
CA ASN A 345 -1.86 12.13 -8.11
C ASN A 345 -3.25 11.55 -8.40
N THR A 346 -3.47 10.95 -9.57
CA THR A 346 -4.73 10.27 -9.89
C THR A 346 -5.03 9.14 -8.91
N LEU A 347 -4.06 8.26 -8.67
CA LEU A 347 -4.20 7.18 -7.69
C LEU A 347 -4.42 7.72 -6.28
N TRP A 348 -3.72 8.78 -5.93
CA TRP A 348 -3.91 9.43 -4.63
C TRP A 348 -5.33 9.99 -4.48
N LEU A 349 -5.86 10.71 -5.47
CA LEU A 349 -7.23 11.27 -5.44
C LEU A 349 -8.29 10.18 -5.29
N LEU A 350 -8.19 9.10 -6.08
CA LEU A 350 -9.09 7.94 -5.98
C LEU A 350 -8.97 7.26 -4.62
N GLY A 351 -7.75 7.01 -4.16
CA GLY A 351 -7.50 6.39 -2.85
C GLY A 351 -8.01 7.25 -1.70
N HIS A 352 -7.76 8.56 -1.76
CA HIS A 352 -8.22 9.51 -0.74
C HIS A 352 -9.76 9.57 -0.66
N TYR A 353 -10.45 9.60 -1.80
CA TYR A 353 -11.91 9.53 -1.83
C TYR A 353 -12.43 8.27 -1.13
N HIS A 354 -11.88 7.10 -1.48
CA HIS A 354 -12.30 5.83 -0.90
C HIS A 354 -11.95 5.75 0.60
N TYR A 355 -10.80 6.28 1.00
CA TYR A 355 -10.39 6.38 2.40
C TYR A 355 -11.37 7.21 3.22
N GLN A 356 -11.78 8.39 2.75
CA GLN A 356 -12.75 9.24 3.44
C GLN A 356 -14.13 8.60 3.57
N LYS A 357 -14.51 7.74 2.63
CA LYS A 357 -15.80 7.01 2.64
C LYS A 357 -15.72 5.63 3.27
N SER A 358 -14.55 5.24 3.78
CA SER A 358 -14.30 3.89 4.30
C SER A 358 -14.62 2.77 3.30
N HIS A 359 -14.42 3.03 2.01
CA HIS A 359 -14.65 2.08 0.95
C HIS A 359 -13.38 1.30 0.63
N LEU A 360 -13.51 -0.02 0.45
CA LEU A 360 -12.41 -0.86 0.02
C LEU A 360 -12.06 -0.61 -1.44
N ILE A 361 -10.77 -0.51 -1.73
CA ILE A 361 -10.21 -0.62 -3.09
C ILE A 361 -9.06 -1.61 -3.12
N LEU A 362 -8.84 -2.21 -4.28
CA LEU A 362 -7.63 -2.91 -4.67
C LEU A 362 -6.99 -2.09 -5.79
N THR A 363 -5.68 -1.85 -5.75
CA THR A 363 -5.01 -1.07 -6.80
C THR A 363 -3.57 -1.50 -7.01
N ARG A 364 -3.10 -1.42 -8.25
CA ARG A 364 -1.68 -1.47 -8.58
C ARG A 364 -1.04 -0.11 -8.28
N ASN A 365 0.27 -0.08 -8.02
CA ASN A 365 1.01 1.18 -7.87
C ASN A 365 0.36 2.13 -6.84
N ALA A 366 0.59 1.90 -5.58
CA ALA A 366 -0.20 2.46 -4.48
C ALA A 366 -0.11 4.00 -4.28
N GLY A 367 0.69 4.74 -5.05
CA GLY A 367 0.75 6.20 -4.98
C GLY A 367 1.45 6.77 -3.73
N ILE A 368 1.00 7.94 -3.28
CA ILE A 368 1.56 8.67 -2.14
C ILE A 368 0.91 8.21 -0.84
N ALA A 369 1.72 7.95 0.20
CA ALA A 369 1.25 7.43 1.49
C ALA A 369 0.31 6.22 1.33
N PRO A 370 0.81 5.12 0.73
CA PRO A 370 -0.01 4.00 0.25
C PRO A 370 -0.72 3.23 1.36
N HIS A 371 -0.24 3.29 2.60
CA HIS A 371 -0.84 2.64 3.76
C HIS A 371 -2.27 3.13 4.06
N ARG A 372 -2.65 4.32 3.60
CA ARG A 372 -4.03 4.84 3.72
C ARG A 372 -5.00 4.16 2.77
N TYR A 373 -4.50 3.64 1.65
CA TYR A 373 -5.34 2.95 0.68
C TYR A 373 -5.50 1.50 1.11
N PRO A 374 -6.69 0.92 1.04
CA PRO A 374 -6.92 -0.36 1.68
C PRO A 374 -5.99 -1.48 1.23
N ILE A 375 -5.88 -1.76 -0.09
CA ILE A 375 -5.11 -2.92 -0.56
C ILE A 375 -4.25 -2.54 -1.77
N THR A 376 -2.95 -2.83 -1.68
CA THR A 376 -2.01 -2.77 -2.80
C THR A 376 -1.89 -4.14 -3.45
N TYR A 377 -2.04 -4.21 -4.77
CA TYR A 377 -1.96 -5.42 -5.56
C TYR A 377 -0.68 -5.45 -6.41
N THR A 378 0.03 -6.57 -6.38
CA THR A 378 1.25 -6.74 -7.18
C THR A 378 1.01 -6.97 -8.67
N GLY A 379 -0.24 -6.92 -9.11
CA GLY A 379 -0.61 -6.97 -10.53
C GLY A 379 -0.66 -8.38 -11.11
N LYS A 380 -0.71 -8.44 -12.44
CA LYS A 380 -0.85 -9.65 -13.25
C LYS A 380 0.51 -10.34 -13.41
N THR A 381 1.03 -10.92 -12.34
CA THR A 381 2.38 -11.47 -12.27
C THR A 381 2.55 -12.76 -13.08
N LYS A 382 3.78 -13.02 -13.53
CA LYS A 382 4.13 -14.26 -14.24
C LYS A 382 4.06 -15.48 -13.32
N ILE A 383 3.59 -16.60 -13.86
CA ILE A 383 3.55 -17.90 -13.17
C ILE A 383 4.96 -18.50 -13.19
N SER A 384 5.74 -18.27 -12.14
CA SER A 384 7.12 -18.76 -12.06
C SER A 384 7.62 -18.91 -10.63
N TRP A 385 8.66 -19.73 -10.45
CA TRP A 385 9.39 -19.83 -9.20
C TRP A 385 10.13 -18.53 -8.84
N ASN A 386 10.59 -17.81 -9.85
CA ASN A 386 11.26 -16.53 -9.66
C ASN A 386 10.30 -15.51 -9.05
N THR A 387 9.10 -15.37 -9.62
CA THR A 387 8.06 -14.51 -9.03
C THR A 387 7.77 -14.91 -7.59
N LEU A 388 7.49 -16.20 -7.31
CA LEU A 388 7.22 -16.66 -5.94
C LEU A 388 8.35 -16.30 -4.98
N SER A 389 9.61 -16.42 -5.42
CA SER A 389 10.77 -16.16 -4.57
C SER A 389 10.90 -14.70 -4.12
N ILE A 390 10.32 -13.77 -4.88
CA ILE A 390 10.38 -12.33 -4.63
C ILE A 390 9.25 -11.86 -3.69
N LEU A 391 8.08 -12.52 -3.73
CA LEU A 391 6.88 -12.06 -2.99
C LEU A 391 7.08 -11.87 -1.48
N PRO A 392 7.78 -12.76 -0.74
CA PRO A 392 8.03 -12.52 0.70
C PRO A 392 8.84 -11.24 0.93
N TYR A 393 9.88 -11.03 0.13
CA TYR A 393 10.72 -9.82 0.24
C TYR A 393 9.96 -8.55 -0.16
N TYR A 394 9.05 -8.65 -1.14
CA TYR A 394 8.14 -7.55 -1.48
C TYR A 394 7.31 -7.13 -0.25
N ASN A 395 6.70 -8.08 0.46
CA ASN A 395 5.95 -7.81 1.68
C ASN A 395 6.79 -7.08 2.74
N LEU A 396 8.05 -7.51 2.91
CA LEU A 396 8.98 -6.87 3.86
C LEU A 396 9.33 -5.44 3.43
N SER A 397 9.54 -5.21 2.14
CA SER A 397 9.82 -3.87 1.63
C SER A 397 8.63 -2.92 1.79
N CYS A 398 7.40 -3.41 1.65
CA CYS A 398 6.20 -2.63 1.93
C CYS A 398 6.07 -2.26 3.43
N ALA A 399 6.46 -3.16 4.33
CA ALA A 399 6.47 -2.88 5.76
C ALA A 399 7.39 -1.70 6.12
N ASN A 400 8.47 -1.48 5.35
CA ASN A 400 9.41 -0.36 5.54
C ASN A 400 8.79 1.04 5.30
N ILE A 401 7.56 1.12 4.82
CA ILE A 401 6.76 2.35 4.71
C ILE A 401 5.41 2.22 5.41
N GLY A 402 5.29 1.24 6.32
CA GLY A 402 4.06 1.03 7.08
C GLY A 402 2.89 0.46 6.29
N LEU A 403 3.11 -0.11 5.11
CA LEU A 403 2.06 -0.73 4.29
C LEU A 403 1.94 -2.21 4.62
N SER A 404 0.74 -2.65 5.06
CA SER A 404 0.47 -4.06 5.37
C SER A 404 -0.64 -4.69 4.54
N TRP A 405 -1.59 -3.92 4.00
CA TRP A 405 -2.63 -4.49 3.15
C TRP A 405 -2.11 -4.75 1.73
N ILE A 406 -1.63 -5.97 1.51
CA ILE A 406 -0.97 -6.39 0.26
C ILE A 406 -1.65 -7.64 -0.27
N ALA A 407 -1.98 -7.63 -1.57
CA ALA A 407 -2.52 -8.76 -2.32
C ALA A 407 -1.53 -9.22 -3.39
N HIS A 408 -1.41 -10.52 -3.56
CA HIS A 408 -0.66 -11.16 -4.63
C HIS A 408 -1.56 -12.07 -5.46
N ALA A 409 -1.27 -12.21 -6.75
CA ALA A 409 -1.86 -13.27 -7.56
C ALA A 409 -1.33 -14.63 -7.07
N ILE A 410 -2.04 -15.28 -6.15
CA ILE A 410 -1.66 -16.59 -5.62
C ILE A 410 -1.80 -17.65 -6.72
N GLY A 411 -0.67 -18.23 -7.08
CA GLY A 411 -0.49 -19.10 -8.23
C GLY A 411 0.17 -18.43 -9.44
N GLY A 412 0.38 -17.11 -9.40
CA GLY A 412 0.76 -16.27 -10.53
C GLY A 412 -0.44 -16.03 -11.45
N PHE A 413 -0.39 -15.04 -12.33
CA PHE A 413 -1.54 -14.63 -13.14
C PHE A 413 -1.53 -15.23 -14.56
N HIS A 414 -0.41 -15.10 -15.27
CA HIS A 414 -0.29 -15.54 -16.68
C HIS A 414 1.15 -15.93 -17.07
N ASN A 415 1.40 -16.21 -18.36
CA ASN A 415 2.72 -16.42 -18.96
C ASN A 415 3.59 -17.48 -18.28
N GLY A 416 2.99 -18.60 -17.92
CA GLY A 416 3.69 -19.75 -17.34
C GLY A 416 3.03 -21.06 -17.67
N ILE A 417 3.55 -22.13 -17.10
CA ILE A 417 3.01 -23.47 -17.24
C ILE A 417 2.49 -24.00 -15.90
N GLU A 418 1.52 -24.87 -16.00
CA GLU A 418 0.97 -25.58 -14.85
C GLU A 418 2.05 -26.43 -14.16
N ASN A 419 2.26 -26.17 -12.88
CA ASN A 419 3.16 -26.93 -12.03
C ASN A 419 2.54 -27.14 -10.66
N PRO A 420 2.21 -28.39 -10.28
CA PRO A 420 1.55 -28.70 -9.01
C PRO A 420 2.35 -28.26 -7.78
N GLU A 421 3.67 -28.47 -7.77
CA GLU A 421 4.52 -28.09 -6.63
C GLU A 421 4.54 -26.57 -6.48
N LEU A 422 4.75 -25.82 -7.59
CA LEU A 422 4.75 -24.38 -7.57
C LEU A 422 3.41 -23.83 -7.03
N TYR A 423 2.29 -24.39 -7.50
CA TYR A 423 0.98 -23.95 -7.06
C TYR A 423 0.75 -24.18 -5.56
N ILE A 424 1.13 -25.35 -5.04
CA ILE A 424 1.07 -25.63 -3.59
C ILE A 424 1.89 -24.61 -2.81
N ARG A 425 3.11 -24.27 -3.26
CA ARG A 425 3.97 -23.29 -2.56
C ARG A 425 3.37 -21.88 -2.57
N TYR A 426 2.74 -21.48 -3.67
CA TYR A 426 1.95 -20.24 -3.71
C TYR A 426 0.80 -20.25 -2.69
N ILE A 427 0.05 -21.35 -2.60
CA ILE A 427 -1.04 -21.50 -1.64
C ILE A 427 -0.51 -21.38 -0.20
N GLN A 428 0.58 -22.08 0.12
CA GLN A 428 1.22 -22.05 1.44
C GLN A 428 1.69 -20.64 1.81
N PHE A 429 2.35 -19.94 0.90
CA PHE A 429 2.74 -18.54 1.09
C PHE A 429 1.52 -17.63 1.27
N GLY A 430 0.49 -17.80 0.44
CA GLY A 430 -0.72 -16.96 0.44
C GLY A 430 -1.49 -17.01 1.76
N VAL A 431 -1.52 -18.16 2.45
CA VAL A 431 -2.19 -18.29 3.77
C VAL A 431 -1.61 -17.31 4.78
N PHE A 432 -0.29 -17.11 4.75
CA PHE A 432 0.44 -16.20 5.63
C PHE A 432 0.80 -14.87 4.95
N SER A 433 -0.02 -14.46 3.99
CA SER A 433 0.01 -13.13 3.38
C SER A 433 -1.22 -12.33 3.83
N PRO A 434 -1.18 -10.98 3.83
CA PRO A 434 -2.31 -10.17 4.32
C PRO A 434 -3.61 -10.48 3.59
N ILE A 435 -3.59 -10.58 2.26
CA ILE A 435 -4.76 -10.93 1.43
C ILE A 435 -4.48 -12.23 0.68
N PHE A 436 -5.44 -13.16 0.72
CA PHE A 436 -5.36 -14.43 0.03
C PHE A 436 -6.20 -14.39 -1.25
N LEU A 437 -5.58 -14.03 -2.38
CA LEU A 437 -6.22 -13.80 -3.66
C LEU A 437 -5.84 -14.90 -4.67
N LEU A 438 -6.71 -15.87 -4.88
CA LEU A 438 -6.57 -16.84 -5.99
C LEU A 438 -6.87 -16.11 -7.30
N ALA A 439 -5.83 -15.84 -8.10
CA ALA A 439 -5.96 -15.05 -9.30
C ALA A 439 -5.32 -15.71 -10.52
N SER A 440 -5.93 -15.56 -11.69
CA SER A 440 -5.34 -15.94 -12.98
C SER A 440 -6.05 -15.29 -14.16
N GLU A 441 -5.35 -15.25 -15.30
CA GLU A 441 -5.98 -15.14 -16.62
C GLU A 441 -6.76 -16.42 -16.94
N THR A 442 -7.64 -16.36 -17.95
CA THR A 442 -8.29 -17.55 -18.50
C THR A 442 -7.34 -18.34 -19.41
N GLY A 443 -7.42 -19.66 -19.39
CA GLY A 443 -6.60 -20.51 -20.25
C GLY A 443 -6.40 -21.93 -19.73
N LYS A 444 -6.00 -22.81 -20.63
CA LYS A 444 -5.81 -24.25 -20.36
C LYS A 444 -4.81 -24.52 -19.23
N TYR A 445 -3.77 -23.69 -19.12
CA TYR A 445 -2.65 -23.89 -18.19
C TYR A 445 -2.73 -23.06 -16.91
N TYR A 446 -3.85 -22.35 -16.71
CA TYR A 446 -4.03 -21.42 -15.57
C TYR A 446 -5.07 -21.94 -14.59
N LYS A 447 -4.90 -23.19 -14.13
CA LYS A 447 -5.79 -23.80 -13.15
C LYS A 447 -5.62 -23.15 -11.78
N ARG A 448 -6.70 -22.54 -11.28
CA ARG A 448 -6.80 -22.04 -9.91
C ARG A 448 -7.89 -22.75 -9.14
N GLU A 449 -8.78 -23.41 -9.86
CA GLU A 449 -9.87 -24.21 -9.32
C GLU A 449 -9.32 -25.45 -8.60
N PRO A 450 -9.49 -25.56 -7.26
CA PRO A 450 -8.95 -26.69 -6.49
C PRO A 450 -9.39 -28.06 -7.02
N TRP A 451 -10.63 -28.17 -7.47
CA TRP A 451 -11.22 -29.40 -8.01
C TRP A 451 -10.71 -29.83 -9.39
N LYS A 452 -9.91 -29.03 -10.06
CA LYS A 452 -9.29 -29.39 -11.33
C LYS A 452 -7.93 -30.09 -11.17
N TRP A 453 -7.45 -30.26 -9.95
CA TRP A 453 -6.21 -30.95 -9.63
C TRP A 453 -6.48 -32.40 -9.20
N ASN A 454 -5.45 -33.24 -9.18
CA ASN A 454 -5.58 -34.58 -8.62
C ASN A 454 -5.86 -34.54 -7.11
N SER A 455 -6.33 -35.66 -6.55
CA SER A 455 -6.81 -35.74 -5.17
C SER A 455 -5.76 -35.31 -4.11
N LEU A 456 -4.47 -35.62 -4.35
CA LEU A 456 -3.39 -35.22 -3.44
C LEU A 456 -3.22 -33.70 -3.40
N ILE A 457 -3.13 -33.07 -4.57
CA ILE A 457 -2.99 -31.61 -4.68
C ILE A 457 -4.23 -30.91 -4.13
N GLN A 458 -5.42 -31.41 -4.48
CA GLN A 458 -6.69 -30.89 -3.98
C GLN A 458 -6.76 -30.94 -2.45
N SER A 459 -6.34 -32.04 -1.83
CA SER A 459 -6.36 -32.16 -0.36
C SER A 459 -5.46 -31.14 0.33
N VAL A 460 -4.27 -30.87 -0.24
CA VAL A 460 -3.37 -29.85 0.26
C VAL A 460 -3.96 -28.45 0.13
N ILE A 461 -4.48 -28.10 -1.06
CA ILE A 461 -5.13 -26.80 -1.28
C ILE A 461 -6.27 -26.60 -0.28
N LYS A 462 -7.13 -27.60 -0.12
CA LYS A 462 -8.26 -27.59 0.82
C LYS A 462 -7.81 -27.33 2.25
N LYS A 463 -6.78 -28.07 2.72
CA LYS A 463 -6.21 -27.87 4.07
C LYS A 463 -5.81 -26.42 4.29
N TYR A 464 -5.08 -25.83 3.36
CA TYR A 464 -4.57 -24.46 3.51
C TYR A 464 -5.65 -23.39 3.34
N MET A 465 -6.62 -23.58 2.47
CA MET A 465 -7.76 -22.67 2.36
C MET A 465 -8.61 -22.67 3.64
N ILE A 466 -8.85 -23.84 4.24
CA ILE A 466 -9.56 -23.96 5.52
C ILE A 466 -8.73 -23.27 6.63
N LEU A 467 -7.42 -23.50 6.67
CA LEU A 467 -6.53 -22.83 7.63
C LEU A 467 -6.61 -21.31 7.47
N ARG A 468 -6.57 -20.78 6.24
CA ARG A 468 -6.75 -19.34 6.00
C ARG A 468 -8.07 -18.83 6.56
N ASN A 469 -9.15 -19.54 6.30
CA ASN A 469 -10.48 -19.14 6.79
C ASN A 469 -10.56 -19.16 8.32
N SER A 470 -9.91 -20.12 8.96
CA SER A 470 -9.82 -20.21 10.44
C SER A 470 -9.02 -19.06 11.05
N LEU A 471 -8.06 -18.50 10.31
CA LEU A 471 -7.27 -17.35 10.75
C LEU A 471 -8.02 -16.01 10.63
N VAL A 472 -9.14 -15.95 9.92
CA VAL A 472 -9.88 -14.67 9.67
C VAL A 472 -10.21 -13.90 10.95
N PRO A 473 -10.74 -14.51 12.03
CA PRO A 473 -11.01 -13.78 13.28
C PRO A 473 -9.74 -13.18 13.89
N TYR A 474 -8.65 -13.95 13.90
CA TYR A 474 -7.36 -13.51 14.39
C TYR A 474 -6.80 -12.36 13.56
N LEU A 475 -6.78 -12.49 12.23
CA LEU A 475 -6.30 -11.45 11.31
C LEU A 475 -7.16 -10.18 11.38
N PHE A 476 -8.45 -10.31 11.64
CA PHE A 476 -9.31 -9.15 11.83
C PHE A 476 -8.95 -8.37 13.10
N SER A 477 -8.63 -9.06 14.19
CA SER A 477 -8.16 -8.44 15.44
C SER A 477 -6.78 -7.79 15.26
N GLU A 478 -5.85 -8.45 14.57
CA GLU A 478 -4.53 -7.88 14.25
C GLU A 478 -4.64 -6.69 13.28
N GLY A 479 -5.55 -6.78 12.30
CA GLY A 479 -5.88 -5.66 11.41
C GLY A 479 -6.41 -4.44 12.17
N HIS A 480 -7.19 -4.65 13.22
CA HIS A 480 -7.61 -3.56 14.10
C HIS A 480 -6.42 -2.90 14.82
N LYS A 481 -5.46 -3.68 15.32
CA LYS A 481 -4.21 -3.12 15.89
C LYS A 481 -3.44 -2.31 14.85
N TYR A 482 -3.35 -2.80 13.62
CA TYR A 482 -2.70 -2.08 12.53
C TYR A 482 -3.33 -0.71 12.27
N THR A 483 -4.66 -0.64 12.21
CA THR A 483 -5.38 0.59 11.88
C THR A 483 -5.53 1.57 13.05
N THR A 484 -5.35 1.13 14.29
CA THR A 484 -5.54 1.97 15.50
C THR A 484 -4.26 2.23 16.28
N LYS A 485 -3.27 1.34 16.17
CA LYS A 485 -2.00 1.42 16.92
C LYS A 485 -0.77 1.46 16.01
N GLY A 486 -0.96 1.38 14.70
CA GLY A 486 0.14 1.40 13.74
C GLY A 486 1.03 0.14 13.75
N ILE A 487 0.58 -0.97 14.31
CA ILE A 487 1.36 -2.22 14.35
C ILE A 487 1.16 -2.98 13.05
N THR A 488 2.19 -3.08 12.22
CA THR A 488 2.13 -3.75 10.91
C THR A 488 1.86 -5.25 11.01
N LEU A 489 1.08 -5.81 10.07
CA LEU A 489 0.82 -7.25 9.98
C LEU A 489 2.05 -8.07 9.54
N ILE A 490 2.91 -7.45 8.74
CA ILE A 490 4.18 -8.04 8.34
C ILE A 490 5.29 -7.27 9.04
N LYS A 491 6.17 -7.97 9.74
CA LYS A 491 7.30 -7.37 10.41
C LYS A 491 8.60 -8.08 10.01
N PRO A 492 9.54 -7.35 9.39
CA PRO A 492 10.87 -7.88 9.09
C PRO A 492 11.65 -8.27 10.35
N LEU A 493 12.42 -9.35 10.28
CA LEU A 493 13.30 -9.77 11.38
C LEU A 493 14.38 -8.72 11.72
N TYR A 494 14.79 -7.94 10.73
CA TYR A 494 15.84 -6.94 10.91
C TYR A 494 15.37 -5.71 11.73
N TYR A 495 14.09 -5.58 12.06
CA TYR A 495 13.64 -4.56 13.01
C TYR A 495 14.12 -4.86 14.43
N GLU A 496 14.17 -6.14 14.78
CA GLU A 496 14.68 -6.58 16.08
C GLU A 496 16.19 -6.80 16.05
N ASN A 497 16.70 -7.37 14.95
CA ASN A 497 18.12 -7.62 14.75
C ASN A 497 18.61 -7.06 13.39
N PRO A 498 19.03 -5.79 13.33
CA PRO A 498 19.46 -5.16 12.08
C PRO A 498 20.61 -5.85 11.34
N LYS A 499 21.41 -6.68 12.02
CA LYS A 499 22.50 -7.46 11.41
C LYS A 499 22.00 -8.51 10.42
N ILE A 500 20.73 -8.92 10.52
CA ILE A 500 20.12 -9.91 9.61
C ILE A 500 19.76 -9.28 8.26
N TYR A 501 19.71 -7.97 8.13
CA TYR A 501 19.27 -7.29 6.91
C TYR A 501 20.03 -7.78 5.66
N ASP A 502 21.34 -7.94 5.76
CA ASP A 502 22.19 -8.37 4.65
C ASP A 502 22.33 -9.90 4.50
N GLU A 503 21.69 -10.69 5.39
CA GLU A 503 21.78 -12.14 5.36
C GLU A 503 20.84 -12.77 4.32
N PRO A 504 21.35 -13.28 3.19
CA PRO A 504 20.52 -13.78 2.09
C PRO A 504 19.62 -14.95 2.50
N ASN A 505 20.04 -15.76 3.48
CA ASN A 505 19.29 -16.94 3.92
C ASN A 505 17.97 -16.58 4.63
N TYR A 506 17.86 -15.38 5.18
CA TYR A 506 16.70 -14.96 5.99
C TYR A 506 15.85 -13.86 5.33
N LYS A 507 16.19 -13.46 4.10
CA LYS A 507 15.46 -12.40 3.36
C LYS A 507 13.98 -12.68 3.10
N SER A 508 13.56 -13.93 3.10
CA SER A 508 12.17 -14.34 2.89
C SER A 508 11.42 -14.66 4.18
N GLN A 509 12.10 -14.59 5.34
CA GLN A 509 11.53 -14.90 6.63
C GLN A 509 10.98 -13.65 7.31
N TYR A 510 9.81 -13.75 7.94
CA TYR A 510 9.12 -12.61 8.55
C TYR A 510 8.20 -13.04 9.69
N TYR A 511 7.87 -12.09 10.55
CA TYR A 511 6.72 -12.23 11.43
C TYR A 511 5.45 -11.86 10.67
N PHE A 512 4.48 -12.76 10.66
CA PHE A 512 3.11 -12.52 10.25
C PHE A 512 2.29 -12.28 11.50
N THR A 513 1.98 -11.02 11.77
CA THR A 513 1.52 -10.54 13.08
C THR A 513 2.61 -10.68 14.16
N ASP A 514 2.24 -10.55 15.43
CA ASP A 514 3.20 -10.68 16.54
C ASP A 514 3.46 -12.12 16.98
N GLN A 515 2.64 -13.09 16.51
CA GLN A 515 2.63 -14.46 17.06
C GLN A 515 3.14 -15.54 16.09
N ILE A 516 3.27 -15.22 14.79
CA ILE A 516 3.55 -16.25 13.78
C ILE A 516 4.85 -15.91 13.05
N LEU A 517 5.86 -16.75 13.23
CA LEU A 517 7.10 -16.67 12.45
C LEU A 517 6.95 -17.52 11.18
N VAL A 518 7.15 -16.90 10.01
CA VAL A 518 6.94 -17.52 8.71
C VAL A 518 8.25 -17.56 7.93
N SER A 519 8.56 -18.73 7.39
CA SER A 519 9.66 -18.93 6.45
C SER A 519 9.15 -19.69 5.23
N PRO A 520 8.63 -18.99 4.21
CA PRO A 520 7.98 -19.64 3.08
C PRO A 520 8.98 -20.37 2.20
N ILE A 521 8.61 -21.56 1.74
CA ILE A 521 9.41 -22.33 0.79
C ILE A 521 9.12 -21.80 -0.62
N THR A 522 10.10 -21.15 -1.22
CA THR A 522 10.01 -20.51 -2.54
C THR A 522 10.91 -21.16 -3.60
N LYS A 523 11.42 -22.34 -3.32
CA LYS A 523 12.31 -23.12 -4.20
C LYS A 523 11.67 -24.47 -4.56
N LYS A 524 12.08 -25.03 -5.70
CA LYS A 524 11.76 -26.40 -6.07
C LYS A 524 12.41 -27.38 -5.09
N LYS A 525 11.75 -28.51 -4.86
CA LYS A 525 12.38 -29.63 -4.17
C LYS A 525 13.61 -30.12 -4.91
N ASN A 526 14.60 -30.55 -4.15
CA ASN A 526 15.75 -31.23 -4.71
C ASN A 526 15.31 -32.58 -5.33
N PRO A 527 15.61 -32.87 -6.62
CA PRO A 527 15.11 -34.06 -7.29
C PRO A 527 15.66 -35.38 -6.69
N ILE A 528 16.86 -35.34 -6.10
CA ILE A 528 17.49 -36.52 -5.49
C ILE A 528 16.93 -36.76 -4.10
N MET A 529 16.89 -35.72 -3.27
CA MET A 529 16.41 -35.82 -1.88
C MET A 529 14.88 -35.79 -1.76
N ASN A 530 14.18 -35.43 -2.83
CA ASN A 530 12.72 -35.22 -2.89
C ASN A 530 12.16 -34.25 -1.82
N ARG A 531 12.97 -33.32 -1.35
CA ARG A 531 12.64 -32.34 -0.29
C ARG A 531 13.35 -31.01 -0.51
N VAL A 532 12.86 -29.97 0.20
CA VAL A 532 13.54 -28.67 0.32
C VAL A 532 14.16 -28.59 1.71
N VAL A 533 15.39 -28.09 1.78
CA VAL A 533 16.05 -27.73 3.04
C VAL A 533 16.21 -26.21 3.08
N GLN A 534 15.82 -25.59 4.18
CA GLN A 534 15.90 -24.15 4.37
C GLN A 534 16.47 -23.84 5.75
N LYS A 535 17.39 -22.86 5.81
CA LYS A 535 17.88 -22.31 7.08
C LYS A 535 16.82 -21.38 7.65
N LEU A 536 16.59 -21.49 8.95
CA LEU A 536 15.72 -20.62 9.72
C LEU A 536 16.54 -19.81 10.71
N TYR A 537 16.23 -18.53 10.84
CA TYR A 537 16.62 -17.75 12.01
C TYR A 537 15.52 -17.86 13.05
N ILE A 538 15.86 -18.37 14.22
CA ILE A 538 14.95 -18.44 15.36
C ILE A 538 15.44 -17.39 16.36
N PRO A 539 14.66 -16.33 16.61
CA PRO A 539 15.00 -15.34 17.62
C PRO A 539 15.17 -16.04 18.97
N CYS A 540 16.16 -15.61 19.76
CA CYS A 540 16.62 -16.23 20.99
C CYS A 540 15.51 -16.94 21.78
N LEU A 541 15.48 -18.27 21.67
CA LEU A 541 14.65 -19.11 22.53
C LEU A 541 15.46 -19.40 23.80
N LEU A 542 14.98 -18.87 24.91
CA LEU A 542 15.51 -19.23 26.24
C LEU A 542 15.25 -20.69 26.58
N TYR A 543 14.39 -21.39 25.83
CA TYR A 543 14.06 -22.79 25.99
C TYR A 543 13.87 -23.45 24.62
N THR A 544 14.63 -24.48 24.33
CA THR A 544 14.29 -25.47 23.30
C THR A 544 13.28 -26.44 23.94
N SER A 545 12.01 -26.34 23.60
CA SER A 545 11.08 -27.43 23.86
C SER A 545 11.26 -28.50 22.79
N ASP A 546 11.05 -29.77 23.13
CA ASP A 546 11.15 -30.95 22.25
C ASP A 546 10.21 -30.91 21.02
N ALA A 547 9.43 -29.84 20.87
CA ALA A 547 8.57 -29.61 19.72
C ALA A 547 9.32 -29.32 18.40
N ALA A 548 10.64 -29.17 18.42
CA ALA A 548 11.44 -28.97 17.20
C ALA A 548 11.61 -30.24 16.37
N ASP A 549 11.46 -31.41 16.95
CA ASP A 549 11.62 -32.69 16.26
C ASP A 549 10.37 -33.11 15.46
N ASP A 550 9.18 -32.59 15.81
CA ASP A 550 7.93 -32.86 15.09
C ASP A 550 7.71 -31.98 13.86
N LEU A 551 8.56 -30.97 13.61
CA LEU A 551 8.46 -30.07 12.45
C LEU A 551 9.27 -30.54 11.23
N LEU A 552 9.80 -31.74 11.24
CA LEU A 552 10.56 -32.33 10.14
C LEU A 552 9.70 -33.17 9.18
N CYS A 553 8.39 -33.00 9.15
CA CYS A 553 7.50 -33.63 8.16
C CYS A 553 7.14 -32.70 7.02
#